data_f0ec6bd1a3b203072064bdfab0675b05
#
_entry.id   f0ec6bd1a3b203072064bdfab0675b05
#
_cell.length_a   1.000
_cell.length_b   1.000
_cell.length_c   1.000
_cell.angle_alpha   90.00
_cell.angle_beta   90.00
_cell.angle_gamma   90.00
#
_symmetry.space_group_name_H-M   'P 1'
#
loop_
_entity.id
_entity.type
_entity.pdbx_description
1 polymer ?
#
loop_
_entity_poly.entity_id
_entity_poly.type
_entity_poly.pdbx_seq_one_letter_code
_entity_poly.pdbx_strand_id
1 'polypeptide(L)'
;MDKKKKCLIKHIIELGKFFMECDGNVDDREIKFIKDYTDQMIANKEATLEEMKTIEESVRQELTIDYLIDQTKLLLMYATNEEKKSLIDALSSYIQKIIMVDNVLHANEVKYYKEWQNRTK
;
A
#
# COMPACT_ATOMS: atom_id res chain seq x y z
N MET A 1 -14.85 -12.62 -3.11
CA MET A 1 -14.27 -11.52 -2.30
C MET A 1 -15.05 -10.24 -2.53
N ASP A 2 -15.29 -9.50 -1.47
CA ASP A 2 -15.94 -8.21 -1.51
C ASP A 2 -15.13 -7.23 -2.37
N LYS A 3 -15.82 -6.45 -3.20
CA LYS A 3 -15.21 -5.46 -4.09
C LYS A 3 -14.39 -4.42 -3.32
N LYS A 4 -14.90 -3.96 -2.17
CA LYS A 4 -14.22 -3.01 -1.30
C LYS A 4 -12.89 -3.58 -0.78
N LYS A 5 -12.89 -4.84 -0.38
CA LYS A 5 -11.70 -5.54 0.09
C LYS A 5 -10.66 -5.72 -1.02
N LYS A 6 -11.12 -6.04 -2.23
CA LYS A 6 -10.25 -6.13 -3.41
C LYS A 6 -9.54 -4.80 -3.68
N CYS A 7 -10.29 -3.69 -3.64
CA CYS A 7 -9.72 -2.36 -3.85
C CYS A 7 -8.70 -2.02 -2.77
N LEU A 8 -8.97 -2.38 -1.52
CA LEU A 8 -8.04 -2.14 -0.43
C LEU A 8 -6.73 -2.92 -0.61
N ILE A 9 -6.82 -4.20 -0.93
CA ILE A 9 -5.64 -5.05 -1.15
C ILE A 9 -4.82 -4.51 -2.33
N LYS A 10 -5.48 -4.17 -3.44
CA LYS A 10 -4.81 -3.57 -4.59
C LYS A 10 -4.08 -2.29 -4.20
N HIS A 11 -4.73 -1.43 -3.42
CA HIS A 11 -4.14 -0.18 -2.96
C HIS A 11 -2.90 -0.42 -2.08
N ILE A 12 -2.96 -1.40 -1.20
CA ILE A 12 -1.81 -1.77 -0.36
C ILE A 12 -0.63 -2.21 -1.22
N ILE A 13 -0.87 -3.05 -2.22
CA ILE A 13 0.18 -3.52 -3.12
C ILE A 13 0.76 -2.35 -3.91
N GLU A 14 -0.09 -1.46 -4.43
CA GLU A 14 0.36 -0.29 -5.20
C GLU A 14 1.16 0.69 -4.34
N LEU A 15 0.73 0.94 -3.10
CA LEU A 15 1.49 1.76 -2.15
C LEU A 15 2.87 1.16 -1.90
N GLY A 16 2.92 -0.14 -1.63
CA GLY A 16 4.17 -0.84 -1.40
C GLY A 16 5.12 -0.72 -2.58
N LYS A 17 4.60 -0.97 -3.77
CA LYS A 17 5.39 -0.88 -5.00
C LYS A 17 5.93 0.53 -5.23
N PHE A 18 5.09 1.55 -5.04
CA PHE A 18 5.50 2.95 -5.22
C PHE A 18 6.63 3.33 -4.25
N PHE A 19 6.44 3.07 -2.95
CA PHE A 19 7.44 3.43 -1.96
C PHE A 19 8.71 2.61 -2.08
N MET A 20 8.63 1.39 -2.57
CA MET A 20 9.80 0.57 -2.87
C MET A 20 10.63 1.14 -4.02
N GLU A 21 9.98 1.72 -5.03
CA GLU A 21 10.63 2.17 -6.27
C GLU A 21 10.93 3.67 -6.31
N CYS A 22 10.39 4.47 -5.39
CA CYS A 22 10.40 5.93 -5.50
C CYS A 22 11.79 6.58 -5.40
N ASP A 23 12.77 5.87 -4.84
CA ASP A 23 14.16 6.35 -4.75
C ASP A 23 15.05 5.84 -5.90
N GLY A 24 14.48 5.05 -6.81
CA GLY A 24 15.20 4.46 -7.92
C GLY A 24 15.96 3.18 -7.59
N ASN A 25 15.99 2.78 -6.32
CA ASN A 25 16.66 1.56 -5.88
C ASN A 25 15.64 0.60 -5.26
N VAL A 26 15.48 -0.57 -5.88
CA VAL A 26 14.60 -1.61 -5.34
C VAL A 26 15.45 -2.55 -4.48
N ASP A 27 15.14 -2.57 -3.17
CA ASP A 27 15.83 -3.44 -2.21
C ASP A 27 15.11 -4.79 -2.11
N ASP A 28 15.87 -5.87 -2.08
CA ASP A 28 15.31 -7.23 -1.97
C ASP A 28 14.50 -7.40 -0.68
N ARG A 29 14.86 -6.70 0.39
CA ARG A 29 14.12 -6.74 1.66
C ARG A 29 12.74 -6.11 1.53
N GLU A 30 12.62 -5.05 0.72
CA GLU A 30 11.33 -4.42 0.44
C GLU A 30 10.44 -5.33 -0.40
N ILE A 31 11.00 -5.98 -1.41
CA ILE A 31 10.27 -6.95 -2.24
C ILE A 31 9.77 -8.11 -1.36
N LYS A 32 10.63 -8.62 -0.51
CA LYS A 32 10.28 -9.70 0.41
C LYS A 32 9.19 -9.29 1.40
N PHE A 33 9.26 -8.06 1.91
CA PHE A 33 8.24 -7.54 2.83
C PHE A 33 6.85 -7.56 2.19
N ILE A 34 6.74 -7.07 0.96
CA ILE A 34 5.45 -7.03 0.23
C ILE A 34 4.95 -8.45 -0.04
N LYS A 35 5.85 -9.33 -0.49
CA LYS A 35 5.50 -10.72 -0.75
C LYS A 35 5.03 -11.44 0.51
N ASP A 36 5.74 -11.27 1.62
CA ASP A 36 5.37 -11.88 2.90
C ASP A 36 4.01 -11.37 3.37
N TYR A 37 3.72 -10.09 3.15
CA TYR A 37 2.43 -9.50 3.49
C TYR A 37 1.29 -10.15 2.72
N THR A 38 1.44 -10.31 1.40
CA THR A 38 0.42 -10.96 0.56
C THR A 38 0.30 -12.44 0.86
N ASP A 39 1.40 -13.14 1.11
CA ASP A 39 1.42 -14.56 1.49
C ASP A 39 0.67 -14.76 2.82
N GLN A 40 0.83 -13.83 3.76
CA GLN A 40 0.15 -13.90 5.04
C GLN A 40 -1.37 -13.71 4.89
N MET A 41 -1.80 -12.84 3.97
CA MET A 41 -3.22 -12.69 3.66
C MET A 41 -3.82 -13.99 3.15
N ILE A 42 -3.09 -14.72 2.31
CA ILE A 42 -3.53 -16.02 1.80
C ILE A 42 -3.59 -17.05 2.95
N ALA A 43 -2.57 -17.09 3.79
CA ALA A 43 -2.51 -17.99 4.94
C ALA A 43 -3.63 -17.75 5.94
N ASN A 44 -4.02 -16.49 6.14
CA ASN A 44 -5.11 -16.09 7.03
C ASN A 44 -6.49 -16.20 6.39
N LYS A 45 -6.56 -16.73 5.18
CA LYS A 45 -7.82 -16.89 4.42
C LYS A 45 -8.53 -15.57 4.12
N GLU A 46 -7.80 -14.47 4.10
CA GLU A 46 -8.34 -13.16 3.70
C GLU A 46 -8.47 -13.06 2.19
N ALA A 47 -7.65 -13.80 1.46
CA ALA A 47 -7.71 -13.91 0.01
C ALA A 47 -7.25 -15.29 -0.42
N THR A 48 -7.76 -15.79 -1.56
CA THR A 48 -7.25 -17.00 -2.17
C THR A 48 -6.06 -16.67 -3.05
N LEU A 49 -5.25 -17.67 -3.38
CA LEU A 49 -4.12 -17.50 -4.30
C LEU A 49 -4.59 -16.96 -5.65
N GLU A 50 -5.71 -17.46 -6.15
CA GLU A 50 -6.29 -17.04 -7.44
C GLU A 50 -6.76 -15.59 -7.38
N GLU A 51 -7.44 -15.19 -6.32
CA GLU A 51 -7.86 -13.80 -6.10
C GLU A 51 -6.67 -12.87 -6.04
N MET A 52 -5.61 -13.27 -5.32
CA MET A 52 -4.40 -12.46 -5.19
C MET A 52 -3.70 -12.28 -6.54
N LYS A 53 -3.63 -13.34 -7.37
CA LYS A 53 -3.08 -13.23 -8.72
C LYS A 53 -3.86 -12.24 -9.57
N THR A 54 -5.19 -12.29 -9.52
CA THR A 54 -6.04 -11.37 -10.26
C THR A 54 -5.79 -9.93 -9.83
N ILE A 55 -5.66 -9.69 -8.53
CA ILE A 55 -5.37 -8.36 -7.99
C ILE A 55 -3.98 -7.88 -8.46
N GLU A 56 -2.97 -8.72 -8.35
CA GLU A 56 -1.61 -8.38 -8.77
C GLU A 56 -1.52 -8.04 -10.26
N GLU A 57 -2.26 -8.75 -11.10
CA GLU A 57 -2.34 -8.47 -12.54
C GLU A 57 -3.02 -7.14 -12.84
N SER A 58 -3.88 -6.67 -11.95
CA SER A 58 -4.60 -5.40 -12.10
C SER A 58 -3.81 -4.19 -11.60
N VAL A 59 -2.69 -4.41 -10.92
CA VAL A 59 -1.83 -3.34 -10.41
C VAL A 59 -1.22 -2.55 -11.57
N ARG A 60 -1.28 -1.22 -11.47
CA ARG A 60 -0.74 -0.35 -12.51
C ARG A 60 0.79 -0.43 -12.55
N GLN A 61 1.35 -0.38 -13.75
CA GLN A 61 2.81 -0.38 -13.93
C GLN A 61 3.42 0.98 -13.57
N GLU A 62 2.73 2.05 -13.93
CA GLU A 62 3.16 3.40 -13.60
C GLU A 62 2.33 3.94 -12.45
N LEU A 63 2.99 4.29 -11.35
CA LEU A 63 2.35 4.81 -10.15
C LEU A 63 2.88 6.20 -9.85
N THR A 64 1.96 7.10 -9.50
CA THR A 64 2.30 8.46 -9.06
C THR A 64 1.73 8.67 -7.66
N ILE A 65 2.31 9.62 -6.92
CA ILE A 65 1.78 9.96 -5.60
C ILE A 65 0.36 10.52 -5.71
N ASP A 66 0.06 11.30 -6.75
CA ASP A 66 -1.28 11.84 -6.96
C ASP A 66 -2.32 10.74 -7.15
N TYR A 67 -2.02 9.74 -7.96
CA TYR A 67 -2.89 8.59 -8.16
C TYR A 67 -3.16 7.86 -6.84
N LEU A 68 -2.11 7.60 -6.06
CA LEU A 68 -2.24 6.89 -4.79
C LEU A 68 -3.04 7.70 -3.77
N ILE A 69 -2.85 9.00 -3.72
CA ILE A 69 -3.65 9.88 -2.85
C ILE A 69 -5.12 9.83 -3.25
N ASP A 70 -5.42 9.90 -4.55
CA ASP A 70 -6.79 9.82 -5.04
C ASP A 70 -7.43 8.47 -4.68
N GLN A 71 -6.69 7.37 -4.81
CA GLN A 71 -7.20 6.05 -4.43
C GLN A 71 -7.45 5.93 -2.92
N THR A 72 -6.58 6.51 -2.11
CA THR A 72 -6.78 6.56 -0.66
C THR A 72 -8.06 7.32 -0.32
N LYS A 73 -8.27 8.47 -0.95
CA LYS A 73 -9.48 9.27 -0.74
C LYS A 73 -10.75 8.52 -1.14
N LEU A 74 -10.70 7.76 -2.24
CA LEU A 74 -11.83 6.94 -2.66
C LEU A 74 -12.17 5.88 -1.61
N LEU A 75 -11.18 5.21 -1.06
CA LEU A 75 -11.40 4.23 0.01
C LEU A 75 -12.02 4.90 1.24
N LEU A 76 -11.57 6.11 1.58
CA LEU A 76 -12.09 6.84 2.72
C LEU A 76 -13.53 7.29 2.52
N MET A 77 -13.95 7.56 1.28
CA MET A 77 -15.33 7.96 0.98
C MET A 77 -16.37 6.92 1.40
N TYR A 78 -15.99 5.64 1.34
CA TYR A 78 -16.90 4.53 1.66
C TYR A 78 -16.74 4.02 3.08
N ALA A 79 -15.93 4.69 3.89
CA ALA A 79 -15.67 4.32 5.28
C ALA A 79 -16.45 5.19 6.25
N THR A 80 -16.82 4.64 7.40
CA THR A 80 -17.38 5.43 8.52
C THR A 80 -16.27 6.30 9.12
N ASN A 81 -16.63 7.29 9.96
CA ASN A 81 -15.64 8.16 10.60
C ASN A 81 -14.63 7.36 11.44
N GLU A 82 -15.08 6.33 12.15
CA GLU A 82 -14.21 5.45 12.92
C GLU A 82 -13.29 4.61 12.04
N GLU A 83 -13.84 4.07 10.96
CA GLU A 83 -13.08 3.29 9.97
C GLU A 83 -12.05 4.13 9.26
N LYS A 84 -12.32 5.41 8.97
CA LYS A 84 -11.37 6.33 8.32
C LYS A 84 -10.09 6.44 9.12
N LYS A 85 -10.18 6.65 10.42
CA LYS A 85 -9.03 6.78 11.29
C LYS A 85 -8.24 5.47 11.32
N SER A 86 -8.92 4.35 11.51
CA SER A 86 -8.28 3.03 11.53
C SER A 86 -7.58 2.71 10.20
N LEU A 87 -8.22 3.05 9.08
CA LEU A 87 -7.66 2.83 7.76
C LEU A 87 -6.41 3.68 7.53
N ILE A 88 -6.45 4.96 7.86
CA ILE A 88 -5.30 5.87 7.72
C ILE A 88 -4.15 5.38 8.61
N ASP A 89 -4.42 5.01 9.86
CA ASP A 89 -3.40 4.52 10.77
C ASP A 89 -2.75 3.22 10.26
N ALA A 90 -3.56 2.31 9.72
CA ALA A 90 -3.06 1.05 9.16
C ALA A 90 -2.20 1.28 7.92
N LEU A 91 -2.63 2.15 7.02
CA LEU A 91 -1.87 2.48 5.81
C LEU A 91 -0.59 3.23 6.15
N SER A 92 -0.64 4.18 7.09
CA SER A 92 0.55 4.89 7.58
C SER A 92 1.58 3.92 8.16
N SER A 93 1.13 2.99 8.99
CA SER A 93 2.01 1.98 9.59
C SER A 93 2.65 1.10 8.53
N TYR A 94 1.89 0.70 7.53
CA TYR A 94 2.37 -0.12 6.41
C TYR A 94 3.46 0.61 5.62
N ILE A 95 3.21 1.88 5.27
CA ILE A 95 4.19 2.71 4.54
C ILE A 95 5.47 2.87 5.36
N GLN A 96 5.34 3.16 6.66
CA GLN A 96 6.49 3.31 7.55
C GLN A 96 7.34 2.05 7.60
N LYS A 97 6.72 0.89 7.64
CA LYS A 97 7.43 -0.40 7.65
C LYS A 97 8.22 -0.62 6.37
N ILE A 98 7.64 -0.27 5.22
CA ILE A 98 8.34 -0.38 3.94
C ILE A 98 9.54 0.56 3.89
N ILE A 99 9.36 1.82 4.30
CA ILE A 99 10.41 2.82 4.30
C ILE A 99 11.59 2.38 5.17
N MET A 100 11.30 1.72 6.29
CA MET A 100 12.32 1.35 7.28
C MET A 100 12.88 -0.05 7.12
N VAL A 101 12.40 -0.83 6.14
CA VAL A 101 12.78 -2.26 6.04
C VAL A 101 14.27 -2.47 5.74
N ASP A 102 14.90 -1.54 5.04
CA ASP A 102 16.33 -1.57 4.74
C ASP A 102 17.19 -0.79 5.74
N ASN A 103 16.56 -0.24 6.79
CA ASN A 103 17.20 0.60 7.83
C ASN A 103 17.81 1.89 7.30
N VAL A 104 17.42 2.34 6.10
CA VAL A 104 17.89 3.59 5.50
C VAL A 104 16.68 4.45 5.15
N LEU A 105 16.71 5.71 5.59
CA LEU A 105 15.69 6.70 5.23
C LEU A 105 16.11 7.41 3.95
N HIS A 106 15.40 7.16 2.87
CA HIS A 106 15.62 7.83 1.60
C HIS A 106 14.79 9.12 1.54
N ALA A 107 15.39 10.20 1.03
CA ALA A 107 14.74 11.52 0.99
C ALA A 107 13.41 11.50 0.23
N ASN A 108 13.34 10.78 -0.89
CA ASN A 108 12.13 10.68 -1.69
C ASN A 108 11.01 9.93 -0.95
N GLU A 109 11.35 8.87 -0.23
CA GLU A 109 10.37 8.12 0.56
C GLU A 109 9.74 9.00 1.64
N VAL A 110 10.55 9.75 2.36
CA VAL A 110 10.08 10.67 3.41
C VAL A 110 9.22 11.77 2.80
N LYS A 111 9.66 12.36 1.69
CA LYS A 111 8.94 13.42 1.00
C LYS A 111 7.54 12.96 0.58
N TYR A 112 7.44 11.82 -0.09
CA TYR A 112 6.16 11.31 -0.58
C TYR A 112 5.26 10.84 0.55
N TYR A 113 5.82 10.30 1.62
CA TYR A 113 5.05 9.91 2.79
C TYR A 113 4.39 11.13 3.45
N LYS A 114 5.15 12.21 3.64
CA LYS A 114 4.61 13.46 4.20
C LYS A 114 3.53 14.04 3.31
N GLU A 115 3.72 14.04 2.01
CA GLU A 115 2.72 14.51 1.06
C GLU A 115 1.45 13.68 1.14
N TRP A 116 1.57 12.36 1.18
CA TRP A 116 0.42 11.45 1.35
C TRP A 116 -0.33 11.74 2.65
N GLN A 117 0.40 11.88 3.77
CA GLN A 117 -0.21 12.19 5.06
C GLN A 117 -0.99 13.51 5.04
N ASN A 118 -0.38 14.55 4.48
CA ASN A 118 -0.98 15.88 4.47
C ASN A 118 -2.22 15.95 3.58
N ARG A 119 -2.23 15.23 2.48
CA ARG A 119 -3.30 15.29 1.49
C ARG A 119 -4.43 14.28 1.73
N THR A 120 -4.24 13.31 2.61
CA THR A 120 -5.26 12.30 2.95
C THR A 120 -5.99 12.57 4.26
N LYS A 121 -5.59 13.57 4.99
CA LYS A 121 -6.27 13.98 6.24
C LYS A 121 -7.57 14.72 5.96
#